data_2830f60a67af61cedbc67be41984d4f3
#
_entry.id   2830f60a67af61cedbc67be41984d4f3
#
_cell.length_a   1.000
_cell.length_b   1.000
_cell.length_c   1.000
_cell.angle_alpha   90.00
_cell.angle_beta   90.00
_cell.angle_gamma   90.00
#
_symmetry.space_group_name_H-M   'P 1'
#
loop_
_entity.id
_entity.type
_entity.pdbx_description
1 polymer ?
#
loop_
_entity_poly.entity_id
_entity_poly.type
_entity_poly.pdbx_seq_one_letter_code
_entity_poly.pdbx_strand_id
1 'polypeptide(L)'
;RFKLFDVKAKFDDATIRAYSMANYPDEKGLLKFNIRIATPPLKQLHEIPAGRMSSWVFSRKPGDKVKVFGPFGEFFAKETDAEMVFIGGGAGMAPMRSHIFDQLKRLQSKRKISFWYGARSLREAFYVDEYEKLAKENPNFVWHLALSEPQPEDNWTGYTGFIHNVLYENYLKNHAAPEDCEFYMCGPPMMNAAVIKMLEDLGVDRENILLDDFGG
;
A
#
# COMPACT_ATOMS: atom_id res chain seq x y z
N ARG A 1 7.43 16.20 -15.72
CA ARG A 1 8.13 17.31 -15.08
C ARG A 1 9.55 16.93 -14.65
N PHE A 2 9.75 15.80 -13.99
CA PHE A 2 11.04 15.35 -13.43
C PHE A 2 11.82 14.40 -14.35
N LYS A 3 11.36 14.09 -15.56
CA LYS A 3 12.03 13.18 -16.51
C LYS A 3 12.60 11.92 -15.83
N LEU A 4 11.77 11.21 -15.07
CA LEU A 4 12.19 10.13 -14.19
C LEU A 4 12.93 8.98 -14.89
N PHE A 5 12.69 8.77 -16.18
CA PHE A 5 13.39 7.76 -16.98
C PHE A 5 14.82 8.16 -17.35
N ASP A 6 15.16 9.45 -17.21
CA ASP A 6 16.49 10.00 -17.50
C ASP A 6 17.31 10.25 -16.22
N VAL A 7 16.81 9.84 -15.06
CA VAL A 7 17.51 10.03 -13.79
C VAL A 7 18.87 9.33 -13.83
N LYS A 8 19.91 10.09 -13.48
CA LYS A 8 21.26 9.60 -13.26
C LYS A 8 21.62 9.90 -11.81
N ALA A 9 21.83 8.87 -11.02
CA ALA A 9 22.21 9.02 -9.62
C ALA A 9 23.41 8.11 -9.33
N LYS A 10 24.49 8.72 -8.86
CA LYS A 10 25.68 8.03 -8.36
C LYS A 10 25.98 8.60 -6.98
N PHE A 11 26.16 7.74 -6.02
CA PHE A 11 26.52 8.09 -4.66
C PHE A 11 27.74 7.28 -4.24
N ASP A 12 28.69 7.92 -3.56
CA ASP A 12 29.94 7.28 -3.15
C ASP A 12 29.76 6.49 -1.85
N ASP A 13 28.74 6.84 -1.05
CA ASP A 13 28.44 6.16 0.20
C ASP A 13 27.38 5.07 0.03
N ALA A 14 27.59 3.94 0.72
CA ALA A 14 26.57 2.91 0.83
C ALA A 14 25.35 3.44 1.59
N THR A 15 24.18 3.20 1.04
CA THR A 15 22.91 3.59 1.65
C THR A 15 21.99 2.38 1.67
N ILE A 16 21.39 2.08 2.82
CA ILE A 16 20.40 1.01 2.99
C ILE A 16 19.05 1.64 3.32
N ARG A 17 18.00 1.13 2.70
CA ARG A 17 16.61 1.47 3.01
C ARG A 17 15.76 0.22 2.97
N ALA A 18 14.79 0.14 3.88
CA ALA A 18 13.79 -0.91 3.87
C ALA A 18 12.73 -0.66 2.81
N TYR A 19 12.27 -1.73 2.17
CA TYR A 19 11.16 -1.74 1.23
C TYR A 19 10.34 -3.00 1.46
N SER A 20 9.04 -2.86 1.64
CA SER A 20 8.13 -4.00 1.76
C SER A 20 7.97 -4.70 0.42
N MET A 21 7.97 -6.02 0.45
CA MET A 21 7.75 -6.83 -0.75
C MET A 21 6.28 -6.79 -1.17
N ALA A 22 6.05 -6.73 -2.48
CA ALA A 22 4.71 -6.80 -3.05
C ALA A 22 4.35 -8.21 -3.56
N ASN A 23 5.31 -9.09 -3.73
CA ASN A 23 5.06 -10.48 -4.07
C ASN A 23 4.75 -11.31 -2.81
N TYR A 24 3.90 -12.33 -2.98
CA TYR A 24 3.62 -13.32 -1.94
C TYR A 24 4.53 -14.56 -2.11
N PRO A 25 4.63 -15.48 -1.12
CA PRO A 25 5.64 -16.55 -1.11
C PRO A 25 5.67 -17.48 -2.31
N ASP A 26 4.54 -17.68 -3.00
CA ASP A 26 4.50 -18.56 -4.19
C ASP A 26 4.91 -17.88 -5.49
N GLU A 27 5.10 -16.58 -5.51
CA GLU A 27 5.75 -15.87 -6.63
C GLU A 27 7.27 -16.05 -6.53
N LYS A 28 7.75 -17.29 -6.73
CA LYS A 28 9.15 -17.67 -6.53
C LYS A 28 10.08 -17.13 -7.64
N GLY A 29 11.34 -16.93 -7.27
CA GLY A 29 12.38 -16.50 -8.21
C GLY A 29 12.40 -15.01 -8.54
N LEU A 30 11.57 -14.22 -7.88
CA LEU A 30 11.52 -12.77 -8.05
C LEU A 30 11.24 -12.03 -6.73
N LEU A 31 11.64 -10.77 -6.68
CA LEU A 31 11.25 -9.82 -5.64
C LEU A 31 10.55 -8.65 -6.33
N LYS A 32 9.33 -8.33 -5.89
CA LYS A 32 8.55 -7.16 -6.35
C LYS A 32 8.56 -6.08 -5.29
N PHE A 33 8.79 -4.85 -5.70
CA PHE A 33 8.75 -3.69 -4.81
C PHE A 33 7.94 -2.57 -5.47
N ASN A 34 7.17 -1.83 -4.68
CA ASN A 34 6.55 -0.59 -5.09
C ASN A 34 7.36 0.58 -4.53
N ILE A 35 8.15 1.22 -5.36
CA ILE A 35 9.07 2.28 -4.92
C ILE A 35 8.64 3.60 -5.54
N ARG A 36 8.26 4.54 -4.67
CA ARG A 36 8.00 5.91 -5.06
C ARG A 36 9.31 6.70 -5.01
N ILE A 37 9.60 7.44 -6.07
CA ILE A 37 10.74 8.37 -6.04
C ILE A 37 10.42 9.53 -5.08
N ALA A 38 11.31 9.78 -4.12
CA ALA A 38 11.21 10.93 -3.23
C ALA A 38 11.78 12.15 -3.95
N THR A 39 10.90 12.94 -4.56
CA THR A 39 11.27 14.23 -5.18
C THR A 39 11.25 15.35 -4.14
N PRO A 40 12.12 16.36 -4.26
CA PRO A 40 12.06 17.53 -3.40
C PRO A 40 10.69 18.20 -3.51
N PRO A 41 10.16 18.78 -2.42
CA PRO A 41 8.97 19.62 -2.47
C PRO A 41 9.17 20.79 -3.45
N LEU A 42 8.14 21.11 -4.24
CA LEU A 42 8.26 22.12 -5.30
C LEU A 42 8.67 23.51 -4.82
N LYS A 43 8.30 23.85 -3.59
CA LYS A 43 8.64 25.15 -2.96
C LYS A 43 10.05 25.15 -2.35
N GLN A 44 10.69 23.99 -2.21
CA GLN A 44 11.96 23.80 -1.50
C GLN A 44 12.95 22.99 -2.34
N LEU A 45 12.91 23.13 -3.67
CA LEU A 45 13.76 22.35 -4.61
C LEU A 45 15.26 22.50 -4.34
N HIS A 46 15.68 23.59 -3.74
CA HIS A 46 17.09 23.90 -3.45
C HIS A 46 17.47 23.64 -1.99
N GLU A 47 16.49 23.44 -1.11
CA GLU A 47 16.70 23.28 0.34
C GLU A 47 16.68 21.80 0.74
N ILE A 48 15.78 21.01 0.13
CA ILE A 48 15.61 19.58 0.43
C ILE A 48 16.11 18.76 -0.73
N PRO A 49 17.11 17.89 -0.52
CA PRO A 49 17.64 17.03 -1.58
C PRO A 49 16.62 15.94 -1.96
N ALA A 50 16.74 15.45 -3.19
CA ALA A 50 16.01 14.26 -3.63
C ALA A 50 16.41 13.02 -2.79
N GLY A 51 15.48 12.09 -2.61
CA GLY A 51 15.74 10.84 -1.89
C GLY A 51 16.84 10.02 -2.56
N ARG A 52 17.95 9.76 -1.87
CA ARG A 52 19.13 9.10 -2.40
C ARG A 52 18.84 7.71 -2.97
N MET A 53 18.27 6.81 -2.14
CA MET A 53 18.02 5.43 -2.57
C MET A 53 16.97 5.36 -3.67
N SER A 54 15.86 6.08 -3.57
CA SER A 54 14.83 6.08 -4.61
C SER A 54 15.37 6.64 -5.94
N SER A 55 16.17 7.70 -5.92
CA SER A 55 16.83 8.24 -7.11
C SER A 55 17.81 7.23 -7.72
N TRP A 56 18.56 6.52 -6.87
CA TRP A 56 19.47 5.47 -7.32
C TRP A 56 18.72 4.32 -7.99
N VAL A 57 17.62 3.85 -7.38
CA VAL A 57 16.78 2.79 -7.96
C VAL A 57 16.25 3.22 -9.33
N PHE A 58 15.71 4.44 -9.45
CA PHE A 58 15.21 4.97 -10.74
C PHE A 58 16.30 5.19 -11.79
N SER A 59 17.57 5.23 -11.40
CA SER A 59 18.69 5.27 -12.34
C SER A 59 19.12 3.89 -12.86
N ARG A 60 18.57 2.80 -12.30
CA ARG A 60 18.92 1.44 -12.74
C ARG A 60 18.22 1.07 -14.03
N LYS A 61 18.84 0.16 -14.76
CA LYS A 61 18.32 -0.37 -16.02
C LYS A 61 18.16 -1.88 -15.91
N PRO A 62 17.29 -2.50 -16.70
CA PRO A 62 17.20 -3.96 -16.75
C PRO A 62 18.57 -4.60 -16.98
N GLY A 63 18.92 -5.58 -16.16
CA GLY A 63 20.22 -6.24 -16.14
C GLY A 63 21.22 -5.69 -15.11
N ASP A 64 20.96 -4.52 -14.51
CA ASP A 64 21.79 -4.02 -13.43
C ASP A 64 21.65 -4.90 -12.18
N LYS A 65 22.78 -5.17 -11.53
CA LYS A 65 22.79 -5.93 -10.27
C LYS A 65 22.47 -5.02 -9.10
N VAL A 66 21.55 -5.48 -8.25
CA VAL A 66 21.15 -4.83 -7.00
C VAL A 66 21.43 -5.78 -5.84
N LYS A 67 22.06 -5.28 -4.78
CA LYS A 67 22.30 -6.05 -3.56
C LYS A 67 21.11 -5.86 -2.63
N VAL A 68 20.49 -6.96 -2.25
CA VAL A 68 19.33 -7.00 -1.35
C VAL A 68 19.65 -7.85 -0.14
N PHE A 69 19.17 -7.47 1.03
CA PHE A 69 19.26 -8.20 2.28
C PHE A 69 17.86 -8.46 2.82
N GLY A 70 17.64 -9.58 3.49
CA GLY A 70 16.36 -9.89 4.08
C GLY A 70 15.98 -11.36 3.91
N PRO A 71 14.71 -11.72 4.13
CA PRO A 71 13.63 -10.81 4.55
C PRO A 71 13.78 -10.35 6.00
N PHE A 72 13.27 -9.14 6.31
CA PHE A 72 13.20 -8.57 7.65
C PHE A 72 11.78 -8.04 7.89
N GLY A 73 11.49 -7.68 9.15
CA GLY A 73 10.23 -7.08 9.57
C GLY A 73 9.29 -8.08 10.24
N GLU A 74 8.26 -7.54 10.89
CA GLU A 74 7.32 -8.28 11.74
C GLU A 74 5.86 -7.99 11.39
N PHE A 75 5.59 -7.45 10.22
CA PHE A 75 4.23 -7.18 9.75
C PHE A 75 3.62 -8.46 9.18
N PHE A 76 2.99 -9.26 10.03
CA PHE A 76 2.37 -10.52 9.69
C PHE A 76 0.86 -10.48 9.88
N ALA A 77 0.13 -11.28 9.09
CA ALA A 77 -1.28 -11.53 9.33
C ALA A 77 -1.44 -12.43 10.56
N LYS A 78 -2.41 -12.10 11.43
CA LYS A 78 -2.77 -12.93 12.57
C LYS A 78 -3.43 -14.23 12.11
N GLU A 79 -3.21 -15.30 12.86
CA GLU A 79 -3.82 -16.61 12.63
C GLU A 79 -5.14 -16.72 13.43
N THR A 80 -6.16 -16.04 12.98
CA THR A 80 -7.52 -16.01 13.58
C THR A 80 -8.57 -16.21 12.49
N ASP A 81 -9.84 -16.25 12.89
CA ASP A 81 -10.98 -16.28 11.96
C ASP A 81 -11.66 -14.90 11.81
N ALA A 82 -11.12 -13.85 12.44
CA ALA A 82 -11.67 -12.49 12.38
C ALA A 82 -11.67 -11.96 10.95
N GLU A 83 -12.58 -11.04 10.64
CA GLU A 83 -12.59 -10.33 9.37
C GLU A 83 -11.31 -9.51 9.19
N MET A 84 -10.74 -9.55 7.98
CA MET A 84 -9.54 -8.78 7.63
C MET A 84 -9.92 -7.55 6.80
N VAL A 85 -9.60 -6.37 7.29
CA VAL A 85 -9.78 -5.11 6.59
C VAL A 85 -8.42 -4.52 6.26
N PHE A 86 -8.03 -4.59 4.98
CA PHE A 86 -6.78 -4.02 4.49
C PHE A 86 -7.00 -2.58 4.04
N ILE A 87 -6.07 -1.68 4.39
CA ILE A 87 -6.13 -0.26 4.05
C ILE A 87 -4.78 0.17 3.48
N GLY A 88 -4.75 0.56 2.22
CA GLY A 88 -3.53 0.94 1.53
C GLY A 88 -3.56 2.34 0.94
N GLY A 89 -2.40 2.99 0.87
CA GLY A 89 -2.25 4.27 0.19
C GLY A 89 -0.92 4.37 -0.56
N GLY A 90 -0.97 4.72 -1.84
CA GLY A 90 0.23 4.88 -2.65
C GLY A 90 1.13 3.63 -2.65
N ALA A 91 2.40 3.78 -2.26
CA ALA A 91 3.37 2.67 -2.19
C ALA A 91 3.04 1.63 -1.10
N GLY A 92 2.17 1.96 -0.13
CA GLY A 92 1.62 1.02 0.85
C GLY A 92 0.84 -0.14 0.23
N MET A 93 0.55 -0.08 -1.06
CA MET A 93 0.08 -1.21 -1.86
C MET A 93 1.00 -2.45 -1.74
N ALA A 94 2.31 -2.28 -1.56
CA ALA A 94 3.26 -3.40 -1.58
C ALA A 94 2.93 -4.48 -0.53
N PRO A 95 2.92 -4.21 0.78
CA PRO A 95 2.59 -5.22 1.78
C PRO A 95 1.14 -5.68 1.67
N MET A 96 0.20 -4.80 1.29
CA MET A 96 -1.20 -5.19 1.09
C MET A 96 -1.32 -6.26 0.00
N ARG A 97 -0.65 -6.08 -1.14
CA ARG A 97 -0.64 -7.08 -2.20
C ARG A 97 -0.05 -8.40 -1.72
N SER A 98 1.09 -8.36 -1.05
CA SER A 98 1.72 -9.57 -0.51
C SER A 98 0.76 -10.37 0.38
N HIS A 99 0.17 -9.72 1.38
CA HIS A 99 -0.74 -10.38 2.32
C HIS A 99 -2.03 -10.89 1.66
N ILE A 100 -2.71 -10.05 0.88
CA ILE A 100 -4.00 -10.42 0.28
C ILE A 100 -3.84 -11.59 -0.69
N PHE A 101 -2.80 -11.55 -1.52
CA PHE A 101 -2.52 -12.66 -2.45
C PHE A 101 -2.11 -13.93 -1.72
N ASP A 102 -1.37 -13.82 -0.63
CA ASP A 102 -1.02 -14.96 0.22
C ASP A 102 -2.26 -15.59 0.85
N GLN A 103 -3.12 -14.78 1.47
CA GLN A 103 -4.37 -15.25 2.07
C GLN A 103 -5.28 -15.95 1.06
N LEU A 104 -5.46 -15.40 -0.13
CA LEU A 104 -6.43 -15.93 -1.10
C LEU A 104 -5.86 -17.04 -1.98
N LYS A 105 -4.59 -16.95 -2.41
CA LYS A 105 -4.02 -17.91 -3.37
C LYS A 105 -3.29 -19.07 -2.71
N ARG A 106 -2.41 -18.80 -1.73
CA ARG A 106 -1.63 -19.84 -1.08
C ARG A 106 -2.37 -20.47 0.10
N LEU A 107 -2.91 -19.67 1.01
CA LEU A 107 -3.59 -20.14 2.21
C LEU A 107 -5.06 -20.51 1.95
N GLN A 108 -5.64 -20.05 0.84
CA GLN A 108 -7.05 -20.28 0.49
C GLN A 108 -8.01 -19.94 1.63
N SER A 109 -7.71 -18.84 2.35
CA SER A 109 -8.45 -18.36 3.50
C SER A 109 -9.94 -18.19 3.19
N LYS A 110 -10.79 -18.60 4.13
CA LYS A 110 -12.24 -18.42 4.05
C LYS A 110 -12.71 -17.19 4.82
N ARG A 111 -11.80 -16.49 5.46
CA ARG A 111 -12.09 -15.23 6.17
C ARG A 111 -12.70 -14.23 5.21
N LYS A 112 -13.58 -13.39 5.71
CA LYS A 112 -14.05 -12.22 4.96
C LYS A 112 -12.90 -11.23 4.86
N ILE A 113 -12.57 -10.80 3.65
CA ILE A 113 -11.42 -9.92 3.36
C ILE A 113 -11.92 -8.75 2.54
N SER A 114 -11.62 -7.54 2.98
CA SER A 114 -11.84 -6.33 2.20
C SER A 114 -10.56 -5.53 2.05
N PHE A 115 -10.38 -4.91 0.88
CA PHE A 115 -9.25 -4.03 0.62
C PHE A 115 -9.71 -2.65 0.18
N TRP A 116 -9.31 -1.63 0.92
CA TRP A 116 -9.64 -0.23 0.71
C TRP A 116 -8.37 0.52 0.33
N TYR A 117 -8.27 0.89 -0.96
CA TYR A 117 -7.07 1.49 -1.50
C TYR A 117 -7.30 2.93 -1.94
N GLY A 118 -6.48 3.85 -1.41
CA GLY A 118 -6.48 5.27 -1.77
C GLY A 118 -5.35 5.61 -2.73
N ALA A 119 -5.69 6.25 -3.85
CA ALA A 119 -4.75 6.88 -4.76
C ALA A 119 -5.19 8.32 -5.05
N ARG A 120 -4.30 9.17 -5.61
CA ARG A 120 -4.70 10.51 -6.01
C ARG A 120 -5.51 10.47 -7.31
N SER A 121 -5.01 9.77 -8.31
CA SER A 121 -5.64 9.60 -9.61
C SER A 121 -5.49 8.16 -10.09
N LEU A 122 -6.21 7.76 -11.12
CA LEU A 122 -6.15 6.40 -11.66
C LEU A 122 -4.73 6.05 -12.16
N ARG A 123 -4.00 7.02 -12.68
CA ARG A 123 -2.59 6.87 -13.10
C ARG A 123 -1.66 6.45 -11.95
N GLU A 124 -2.01 6.77 -10.71
CA GLU A 124 -1.22 6.43 -9.53
C GLU A 124 -1.69 5.14 -8.82
N ALA A 125 -2.77 4.53 -9.31
CA ALA A 125 -3.26 3.26 -8.76
C ALA A 125 -2.46 2.08 -9.29
N PHE A 126 -2.07 1.16 -8.39
CA PHE A 126 -1.30 -0.05 -8.72
C PHE A 126 -2.22 -1.27 -8.82
N TYR A 127 -1.90 -2.19 -9.72
CA TYR A 127 -2.47 -3.54 -9.81
C TYR A 127 -4.00 -3.61 -9.92
N VAL A 128 -4.66 -2.60 -10.49
CA VAL A 128 -6.12 -2.52 -10.59
C VAL A 128 -6.69 -3.80 -11.23
N ASP A 129 -6.18 -4.18 -12.40
CA ASP A 129 -6.64 -5.38 -13.12
C ASP A 129 -6.43 -6.67 -12.33
N GLU A 130 -5.32 -6.75 -11.56
CA GLU A 130 -5.02 -7.93 -10.72
C GLU A 130 -6.06 -8.06 -9.59
N TYR A 131 -6.45 -6.95 -8.95
CA TYR A 131 -7.44 -6.95 -7.87
C TYR A 131 -8.86 -7.18 -8.38
N GLU A 132 -9.22 -6.62 -9.55
CA GLU A 132 -10.51 -6.90 -10.19
C GLU A 132 -10.66 -8.38 -10.53
N LYS A 133 -9.60 -8.99 -11.05
CA LYS A 133 -9.57 -10.43 -11.30
C LYS A 133 -9.67 -11.22 -10.00
N LEU A 134 -8.90 -10.86 -8.99
CA LEU A 134 -8.87 -11.55 -7.70
C LEU A 134 -10.25 -11.53 -7.02
N ALA A 135 -10.97 -10.39 -7.08
CA ALA A 135 -12.31 -10.27 -6.52
C ALA A 135 -13.34 -11.14 -7.27
N LYS A 136 -13.21 -11.29 -8.59
CA LYS A 136 -14.06 -12.19 -9.37
C LYS A 136 -13.82 -13.67 -9.04
N GLU A 137 -12.60 -14.02 -8.69
CA GLU A 137 -12.20 -15.42 -8.40
C GLU A 137 -12.47 -15.83 -6.95
N ASN A 138 -12.66 -14.87 -6.03
CA ASN A 138 -12.78 -15.13 -4.58
C ASN A 138 -14.01 -14.43 -3.99
N PRO A 139 -15.11 -15.14 -3.76
CA PRO A 139 -16.38 -14.54 -3.29
C PRO A 139 -16.30 -13.96 -1.87
N ASN A 140 -15.29 -14.35 -1.09
CA ASN A 140 -15.02 -13.80 0.24
C ASN A 140 -14.09 -12.57 0.22
N PHE A 141 -13.73 -12.07 -0.97
CA PHE A 141 -12.88 -10.91 -1.15
C PHE A 141 -13.59 -9.80 -1.94
N VAL A 142 -13.52 -8.59 -1.41
CA VAL A 142 -13.93 -7.37 -2.12
C VAL A 142 -12.83 -6.32 -2.06
N TRP A 143 -12.72 -5.49 -3.10
CA TRP A 143 -11.78 -4.38 -3.08
C TRP A 143 -12.44 -3.10 -3.56
N HIS A 144 -11.95 -1.99 -3.04
CA HIS A 144 -12.49 -0.67 -3.29
C HIS A 144 -11.35 0.31 -3.54
N LEU A 145 -11.40 0.99 -4.68
CA LEU A 145 -10.49 2.07 -5.02
C LEU A 145 -11.18 3.41 -4.79
N ALA A 146 -10.51 4.32 -4.09
CA ALA A 146 -10.93 5.70 -3.96
C ALA A 146 -9.87 6.64 -4.52
N LEU A 147 -10.30 7.64 -5.29
CA LEU A 147 -9.43 8.68 -5.83
C LEU A 147 -9.67 10.00 -5.09
N SER A 148 -8.61 10.57 -4.51
CA SER A 148 -8.71 11.86 -3.82
C SER A 148 -8.69 13.06 -4.77
N GLU A 149 -8.07 12.90 -5.94
CA GLU A 149 -7.89 13.93 -6.97
C GLU A 149 -8.08 13.33 -8.37
N PRO A 150 -9.27 12.74 -8.69
CA PRO A 150 -9.48 12.15 -10.01
C PRO A 150 -9.31 13.22 -11.09
N GLN A 151 -8.61 12.84 -12.17
CA GLN A 151 -8.38 13.72 -13.30
C GLN A 151 -9.50 13.56 -14.33
N PRO A 152 -9.79 14.58 -15.14
CA PRO A 152 -10.84 14.46 -16.19
C PRO A 152 -10.65 13.26 -17.11
N GLU A 153 -9.40 12.94 -17.46
CA GLU A 153 -9.04 11.79 -18.28
C GLU A 153 -9.28 10.43 -17.62
N ASP A 154 -9.39 10.38 -16.28
CA ASP A 154 -9.67 9.12 -15.57
C ASP A 154 -11.11 8.62 -15.86
N ASN A 155 -12.04 9.50 -16.27
CA ASN A 155 -13.47 9.21 -16.42
C ASN A 155 -14.03 8.43 -15.21
N TRP A 156 -13.58 8.83 -14.02
CA TRP A 156 -13.80 8.09 -12.79
C TRP A 156 -15.24 8.19 -12.30
N THR A 157 -15.87 7.05 -12.04
CA THR A 157 -17.24 6.94 -11.52
C THR A 157 -17.30 6.22 -10.16
N GLY A 158 -16.14 5.81 -9.62
CA GLY A 158 -16.05 5.14 -8.33
C GLY A 158 -15.97 6.12 -7.16
N TYR A 159 -15.48 5.62 -6.02
CA TYR A 159 -15.37 6.43 -4.80
C TYR A 159 -14.38 7.59 -4.97
N THR A 160 -14.74 8.75 -4.42
CA THR A 160 -13.89 9.94 -4.37
C THR A 160 -13.65 10.39 -2.93
N GLY A 161 -12.47 10.95 -2.68
CA GLY A 161 -12.06 11.45 -1.37
C GLY A 161 -10.98 10.60 -0.70
N PHE A 162 -10.68 10.94 0.55
CA PHE A 162 -9.67 10.21 1.33
C PHE A 162 -10.19 8.86 1.79
N ILE A 163 -9.34 7.84 1.71
CA ILE A 163 -9.75 6.44 1.90
C ILE A 163 -10.36 6.16 3.28
N HIS A 164 -9.92 6.83 4.35
CA HIS A 164 -10.50 6.64 5.67
C HIS A 164 -11.97 7.09 5.74
N ASN A 165 -12.32 8.21 5.09
CA ASN A 165 -13.71 8.67 5.00
C ASN A 165 -14.56 7.72 4.16
N VAL A 166 -14.00 7.27 3.02
CA VAL A 166 -14.70 6.33 2.13
C VAL A 166 -14.97 5.01 2.84
N LEU A 167 -13.99 4.46 3.54
CA LEU A 167 -14.14 3.24 4.35
C LEU A 167 -15.19 3.42 5.45
N TYR A 168 -15.13 4.53 6.19
CA TYR A 168 -16.09 4.80 7.25
C TYR A 168 -17.52 4.89 6.72
N GLU A 169 -17.76 5.78 5.75
CA GLU A 169 -19.12 6.07 5.27
C GLU A 169 -19.76 4.89 4.52
N ASN A 170 -18.96 4.08 3.82
CA ASN A 170 -19.49 3.00 2.98
C ASN A 170 -19.42 1.62 3.63
N TYR A 171 -18.75 1.50 4.78
CA TYR A 171 -18.58 0.20 5.42
C TYR A 171 -18.66 0.25 6.95
N LEU A 172 -17.71 0.89 7.62
CA LEU A 172 -17.56 0.76 9.08
C LEU A 172 -18.70 1.41 9.85
N LYS A 173 -19.27 2.50 9.36
CA LYS A 173 -20.41 3.19 9.98
C LYS A 173 -21.61 2.28 10.26
N ASN A 174 -21.83 1.28 9.41
CA ASN A 174 -22.94 0.33 9.53
C ASN A 174 -22.46 -1.09 9.82
N HIS A 175 -21.20 -1.27 10.16
CA HIS A 175 -20.67 -2.58 10.54
C HIS A 175 -21.15 -2.95 11.93
N ALA A 176 -21.57 -4.20 12.10
CA ALA A 176 -22.22 -4.64 13.37
C ALA A 176 -21.22 -4.68 14.54
N ALA A 177 -19.95 -5.00 14.27
CA ALA A 177 -18.90 -5.13 15.28
C ALA A 177 -17.54 -4.79 14.63
N PRO A 178 -17.24 -3.50 14.35
CA PRO A 178 -15.95 -3.12 13.76
C PRO A 178 -14.77 -3.42 14.69
N GLU A 179 -14.99 -3.44 16.00
CA GLU A 179 -14.00 -3.77 17.03
C GLU A 179 -13.47 -5.20 16.95
N ASP A 180 -14.26 -6.13 16.37
CA ASP A 180 -13.89 -7.54 16.18
C ASP A 180 -13.09 -7.79 14.89
N CYS A 181 -12.89 -6.76 14.05
CA CYS A 181 -12.12 -6.87 12.83
C CYS A 181 -10.62 -6.67 13.08
N GLU A 182 -9.80 -7.24 12.22
CA GLU A 182 -8.36 -6.97 12.16
C GLU A 182 -8.06 -6.02 11.01
N PHE A 183 -7.38 -4.92 11.32
CA PHE A 183 -7.04 -3.87 10.36
C PHE A 183 -5.55 -3.93 10.02
N TYR A 184 -5.24 -4.09 8.76
CA TYR A 184 -3.89 -4.13 8.22
C TYR A 184 -3.67 -2.91 7.35
N MET A 185 -2.73 -2.04 7.70
CA MET A 185 -2.62 -0.77 7.02
C MET A 185 -1.17 -0.40 6.67
N CYS A 186 -1.04 0.28 5.54
CA CYS A 186 0.22 0.85 5.10
C CYS A 186 -0.03 2.01 4.14
N GLY A 187 0.58 3.16 4.40
CA GLY A 187 0.43 4.33 3.54
C GLY A 187 1.14 5.57 4.07
N PRO A 188 0.87 6.74 3.49
CA PRO A 188 1.45 7.99 3.96
C PRO A 188 1.12 8.28 5.43
N PRO A 189 2.02 8.93 6.19
CA PRO A 189 1.82 9.20 7.62
C PRO A 189 0.49 9.87 7.96
N MET A 190 0.04 10.83 7.16
CA MET A 190 -1.24 11.50 7.37
C MET A 190 -2.44 10.56 7.17
N MET A 191 -2.36 9.62 6.23
CA MET A 191 -3.39 8.61 6.05
C MET A 191 -3.40 7.65 7.25
N ASN A 192 -2.24 7.16 7.66
CA ASN A 192 -2.11 6.26 8.80
C ASN A 192 -2.69 6.89 10.07
N ALA A 193 -2.34 8.14 10.37
CA ALA A 193 -2.88 8.86 11.53
C ALA A 193 -4.40 9.02 11.48
N ALA A 194 -4.96 9.37 10.32
CA ALA A 194 -6.40 9.52 10.15
C ALA A 194 -7.17 8.20 10.29
N VAL A 195 -6.62 7.11 9.73
CA VAL A 195 -7.20 5.76 9.86
C VAL A 195 -7.16 5.29 11.31
N ILE A 196 -6.00 5.41 11.98
CA ILE A 196 -5.84 5.00 13.38
C ILE A 196 -6.87 5.72 14.27
N LYS A 197 -6.94 7.05 14.13
CA LYS A 197 -7.91 7.82 14.91
C LYS A 197 -9.36 7.37 14.66
N MET A 198 -9.73 7.15 13.41
CA MET A 198 -11.07 6.66 13.06
C MET A 198 -11.37 5.30 13.70
N LEU A 199 -10.40 4.37 13.69
CA LEU A 199 -10.57 3.04 14.28
C LEU A 199 -10.63 3.09 15.81
N GLU A 200 -9.83 3.91 16.45
CA GLU A 200 -9.89 4.16 17.91
C GLU A 200 -11.24 4.77 18.30
N ASP A 201 -11.77 5.72 17.53
CA ASP A 201 -13.10 6.33 17.74
C ASP A 201 -14.25 5.29 17.59
N LEU A 202 -14.01 4.19 16.85
CA LEU A 202 -14.94 3.05 16.72
C LEU A 202 -14.73 1.95 17.79
N GLY A 203 -13.82 2.14 18.72
CA GLY A 203 -13.55 1.19 19.79
C GLY A 203 -12.66 0.01 19.41
N VAL A 204 -11.96 0.09 18.28
CA VAL A 204 -11.03 -0.96 17.85
C VAL A 204 -9.79 -0.95 18.76
N ASP A 205 -9.49 -2.11 19.35
CA ASP A 205 -8.31 -2.27 20.19
C ASP A 205 -7.01 -2.12 19.38
N ARG A 206 -6.00 -1.51 20.00
CA ARG A 206 -4.71 -1.24 19.35
C ARG A 206 -4.04 -2.50 18.80
N GLU A 207 -4.22 -3.64 19.44
CA GLU A 207 -3.69 -4.92 18.99
C GLU A 207 -4.31 -5.43 17.69
N ASN A 208 -5.50 -4.92 17.32
CA ASN A 208 -6.18 -5.22 16.06
C ASN A 208 -5.85 -4.22 14.95
N ILE A 209 -5.00 -3.23 15.22
CA ILE A 209 -4.52 -2.24 14.24
C ILE A 209 -3.05 -2.55 13.92
N LEU A 210 -2.81 -3.24 12.82
CA LEU A 210 -1.48 -3.64 12.38
C LEU A 210 -0.98 -2.67 11.31
N LEU A 211 0.15 -2.03 11.56
CA LEU A 211 0.71 -0.99 10.72
C LEU A 211 2.09 -1.40 10.20
N ASP A 212 2.28 -1.38 8.87
CA ASP A 212 3.60 -1.34 8.25
C ASP A 212 3.98 0.13 8.00
N ASP A 213 4.85 0.68 8.86
CA ASP A 213 5.27 2.07 8.79
C ASP A 213 6.61 2.19 8.06
N PHE A 214 6.61 2.91 6.97
CA PHE A 214 7.84 3.16 6.19
C PHE A 214 8.76 4.21 6.80
N GLY A 215 8.37 4.82 7.92
CA GLY A 215 9.07 5.93 8.54
C GLY A 215 9.01 7.20 7.68
N GLY A 216 8.45 8.26 8.20
CA GLY A 216 8.42 9.58 7.54
C GLY A 216 9.72 10.36 7.80
#